data_ba347cef36daa8a8eee7485561bc220a
#
_entry.id   ba347cef36daa8a8eee7485561bc220a
#
_cell.length_a   1.000
_cell.length_b   1.000
_cell.length_c   1.000
_cell.angle_alpha   90.00
_cell.angle_beta   90.00
_cell.angle_gamma   90.00
#
_symmetry.space_group_name_H-M   'P 1'
#
loop_
_entity.id
_entity.type
_entity.pdbx_description
1 polymer ?
#
loop_
_entity_poly.entity_id
_entity_poly.type
_entity_poly.pdbx_seq_one_letter_code
_entity_poly.pdbx_strand_id
1 'polypeptide(L)'
;DVQTFDADGVVKPLRDIRYGDGPAGYASQPTEVVNYTENHDNLTLFDSNALRLPLDTPRHERARVQVLGNALVLLAQGVAYLHAGQELMRSKSLDRNSFNSGD
;
A
#
# COMPACT_ATOMS: atom_id res chain seq x y z
N ASP A 1 1.19 10.88 21.81
CA ASP A 1 0.67 9.58 21.41
C ASP A 1 -0.64 9.76 20.66
N VAL A 2 -0.71 9.31 19.42
CA VAL A 2 -1.88 9.49 18.56
C VAL A 2 -3.00 8.57 19.05
N GLN A 3 -4.20 9.12 19.22
CA GLN A 3 -5.40 8.35 19.51
C GLN A 3 -6.05 7.88 18.21
N THR A 4 -6.52 6.66 18.17
CA THR A 4 -7.22 6.08 17.02
C THR A 4 -8.35 5.16 17.50
N PHE A 5 -9.16 4.67 16.56
CA PHE A 5 -10.19 3.68 16.84
C PHE A 5 -9.67 2.28 16.55
N ASP A 6 -9.94 1.35 17.45
CA ASP A 6 -9.74 -0.08 17.15
C ASP A 6 -10.87 -0.64 16.27
N ALA A 7 -10.81 -1.93 15.96
CA ALA A 7 -11.81 -2.60 15.14
C ALA A 7 -13.24 -2.57 15.73
N ASP A 8 -13.35 -2.41 17.04
CA ASP A 8 -14.62 -2.33 17.78
C ASP A 8 -15.10 -0.88 17.96
N GLY A 9 -14.38 0.09 17.39
CA GLY A 9 -14.70 1.52 17.50
C GLY A 9 -14.31 2.15 18.84
N VAL A 10 -13.48 1.50 19.63
CA VAL A 10 -13.01 2.03 20.92
C VAL A 10 -11.77 2.90 20.69
N VAL A 11 -11.77 4.10 21.28
CA VAL A 11 -10.61 5.00 21.20
C VAL A 11 -9.47 4.48 22.08
N LYS A 12 -8.31 4.28 21.46
CA LYS A 12 -7.09 3.81 22.13
C LYS A 12 -5.85 4.55 21.61
N PRO A 13 -4.78 4.64 22.39
CA PRO A 13 -3.48 5.01 21.86
C PRO A 13 -3.06 4.06 20.74
N LEU A 14 -2.44 4.58 19.68
CA LEU A 14 -2.02 3.78 18.52
C LEU A 14 -1.15 2.58 18.92
N ARG A 15 -0.28 2.73 19.90
CA ARG A 15 0.56 1.65 20.44
C ARG A 15 -0.19 0.48 21.08
N ASP A 16 -1.46 0.71 21.48
CA ASP A 16 -2.29 -0.30 22.17
C ASP A 16 -3.22 -1.04 21.19
N ILE A 17 -3.15 -0.70 19.89
CA ILE A 17 -3.90 -1.40 18.84
C ILE A 17 -3.32 -2.81 18.65
N ARG A 18 -4.22 -3.80 18.59
CA ARG A 18 -3.87 -5.21 18.45
C ARG A 18 -4.10 -5.68 17.01
N TYR A 19 -3.24 -6.60 16.58
CA TYR A 19 -3.41 -7.36 15.35
C TYR A 19 -3.07 -8.83 15.62
N GLY A 20 -4.07 -9.70 15.53
CA GLY A 20 -3.94 -11.09 15.97
C GLY A 20 -3.57 -11.14 17.46
N ASP A 21 -2.60 -11.98 17.81
CA ASP A 21 -2.16 -12.20 19.19
C ASP A 21 -1.13 -11.17 19.68
N GLY A 22 -0.72 -10.23 18.81
CA GLY A 22 0.30 -9.25 19.10
C GLY A 22 -0.15 -7.79 18.92
N PRO A 23 0.75 -6.83 19.15
CA PRO A 23 0.50 -5.43 18.79
C PRO A 23 0.49 -5.28 17.27
N ALA A 24 -0.31 -4.35 16.75
CA ALA A 24 -0.37 -4.04 15.33
C ALA A 24 0.92 -3.40 14.78
N GLY A 25 1.75 -2.93 15.67
CA GLY A 25 2.98 -2.23 15.38
C GLY A 25 2.93 -0.80 15.90
N TYR A 26 4.04 -0.34 16.42
CA TYR A 26 4.21 1.02 16.88
C TYR A 26 5.60 1.52 16.50
N ALA A 27 5.64 2.70 15.90
CA ALA A 27 6.89 3.39 15.61
C ALA A 27 6.99 4.66 16.46
N SER A 28 8.10 4.85 17.13
CA SER A 28 8.33 6.04 17.93
C SER A 28 8.75 7.24 17.09
N GLN A 29 9.31 6.96 15.91
CA GLN A 29 9.78 7.96 14.97
C GLN A 29 9.43 7.57 13.51
N PRO A 30 9.22 8.54 12.62
CA PRO A 30 8.90 8.26 11.23
C PRO A 30 9.95 7.37 10.52
N THR A 31 11.21 7.48 10.87
CA THR A 31 12.30 6.69 10.28
C THR A 31 12.24 5.19 10.58
N GLU A 32 11.37 4.78 11.48
CA GLU A 32 11.14 3.36 11.82
C GLU A 32 10.04 2.73 10.95
N VAL A 33 9.41 3.49 10.05
CA VAL A 33 8.32 3.04 9.20
C VAL A 33 8.74 3.12 7.75
N VAL A 34 8.50 2.03 6.99
CA VAL A 34 8.63 2.01 5.53
C VAL A 34 7.23 2.00 4.93
N ASN A 35 6.92 3.05 4.18
CA ASN A 35 5.64 3.20 3.48
C ASN A 35 5.76 2.70 2.05
N TYR A 36 4.83 1.84 1.64
CA TYR A 36 4.76 1.37 0.25
C TYR A 36 3.34 0.92 -0.10
N THR A 37 3.03 0.90 -1.38
CA THR A 37 1.76 0.41 -1.94
C THR A 37 1.93 -0.85 -2.76
N GLU A 38 3.15 -1.17 -3.18
CA GLU A 38 3.53 -2.44 -3.84
C GLU A 38 4.99 -2.78 -3.56
N ASN A 39 5.32 -4.05 -3.69
CA ASN A 39 6.69 -4.56 -3.74
C ASN A 39 6.76 -5.71 -4.78
N HIS A 40 7.85 -6.48 -4.79
CA HIS A 40 8.00 -7.62 -5.70
C HIS A 40 7.03 -8.78 -5.42
N ASP A 41 6.50 -8.87 -4.21
CA ASP A 41 5.50 -9.87 -3.84
C ASP A 41 4.07 -9.41 -4.18
N ASN A 42 3.17 -10.36 -4.34
CA ASN A 42 1.76 -10.13 -4.61
C ASN A 42 1.48 -9.29 -5.88
N LEU A 43 0.35 -8.62 -5.92
CA LEU A 43 -0.06 -7.79 -7.04
C LEU A 43 0.68 -6.44 -7.02
N THR A 44 0.99 -5.92 -8.20
CA THR A 44 1.39 -4.51 -8.33
C THR A 44 0.20 -3.60 -7.97
N LEU A 45 0.47 -2.33 -7.71
CA LEU A 45 -0.58 -1.34 -7.48
C LEU A 45 -1.52 -1.23 -8.69
N PHE A 46 -0.96 -1.27 -9.89
CA PHE A 46 -1.74 -1.25 -11.13
C PHE A 46 -2.66 -2.47 -11.23
N ASP A 47 -2.17 -3.68 -11.01
CA ASP A 47 -2.95 -4.91 -11.07
C ASP A 47 -4.04 -4.93 -9.99
N SER A 48 -3.71 -4.49 -8.78
CA SER A 48 -4.67 -4.37 -7.68
C SER A 48 -5.80 -3.39 -8.02
N ASN A 49 -5.47 -2.26 -8.63
CA ASN A 49 -6.44 -1.27 -9.10
C ASN A 49 -7.28 -1.79 -10.27
N ALA A 50 -6.69 -2.60 -11.16
CA ALA A 50 -7.43 -3.23 -12.25
C ALA A 50 -8.56 -4.14 -11.74
N LEU A 51 -8.36 -4.81 -10.61
CA LEU A 51 -9.37 -5.67 -9.98
C LEU A 51 -10.41 -4.91 -9.15
N ARG A 52 -10.09 -3.73 -8.66
CA ARG A 52 -10.92 -2.99 -7.69
C ARG A 52 -11.71 -1.84 -8.28
N LEU A 53 -11.16 -1.21 -9.32
CA LEU A 53 -11.86 -0.12 -10.01
C LEU A 53 -12.94 -0.68 -10.94
N PRO A 54 -14.04 0.05 -11.16
CA PRO A 54 -15.04 -0.32 -12.16
C PRO A 54 -14.40 -0.61 -13.52
N LEU A 55 -14.94 -1.58 -14.26
CA LEU A 55 -14.36 -2.02 -15.53
C LEU A 55 -14.34 -0.90 -16.58
N ASP A 56 -15.34 -0.02 -16.54
CA ASP A 56 -15.50 1.14 -17.42
C ASP A 56 -14.66 2.36 -17.02
N THR A 57 -13.84 2.25 -15.96
CA THR A 57 -12.96 3.35 -15.53
C THR A 57 -12.01 3.73 -16.66
N PRO A 58 -12.04 5.02 -17.12
CA PRO A 58 -11.18 5.49 -18.20
C PRO A 58 -9.70 5.40 -17.87
N ARG A 59 -8.84 5.25 -18.87
CA ARG A 59 -7.37 5.14 -18.68
C ARG A 59 -6.77 6.28 -17.89
N HIS A 60 -7.20 7.52 -18.14
CA HIS A 60 -6.67 8.68 -17.43
C HIS A 60 -7.04 8.68 -15.96
N GLU A 61 -8.23 8.17 -15.58
CA GLU A 61 -8.61 8.01 -14.18
C GLU A 61 -7.82 6.89 -13.51
N ARG A 62 -7.56 5.78 -14.21
CA ARG A 62 -6.66 4.72 -13.69
C ARG A 62 -5.26 5.25 -13.42
N ALA A 63 -4.73 6.08 -14.33
CA ALA A 63 -3.44 6.74 -14.14
C ALA A 63 -3.47 7.70 -12.93
N ARG A 64 -4.55 8.45 -12.72
CA ARG A 64 -4.70 9.32 -11.54
C ARG A 64 -4.73 8.54 -10.23
N VAL A 65 -5.39 7.39 -10.18
CA VAL A 65 -5.38 6.51 -9.01
C VAL A 65 -3.97 5.99 -8.73
N GLN A 66 -3.21 5.62 -9.77
CA GLN A 66 -1.79 5.23 -9.62
C GLN A 66 -0.95 6.38 -9.04
N VAL A 67 -1.11 7.57 -9.59
CA VAL A 67 -0.42 8.78 -9.09
C VAL A 67 -0.81 9.07 -7.63
N LEU A 68 -2.08 8.91 -7.27
CA LEU A 68 -2.52 9.07 -5.89
C LEU A 68 -1.82 8.08 -4.95
N GLY A 69 -1.73 6.80 -5.33
CA GLY A 69 -1.01 5.80 -4.54
C GLY A 69 0.48 6.15 -4.35
N ASN A 70 1.14 6.60 -5.41
CA ASN A 70 2.54 7.05 -5.35
C ASN A 70 2.69 8.31 -4.46
N ALA A 71 1.77 9.26 -4.58
CA ALA A 71 1.78 10.49 -3.78
C ALA A 71 1.60 10.18 -2.28
N LEU A 72 0.72 9.26 -1.92
CA LEU A 72 0.54 8.83 -0.53
C LEU A 72 1.84 8.27 0.05
N VAL A 73 2.57 7.45 -0.70
CA VAL A 73 3.87 6.91 -0.27
C VAL A 73 4.91 8.02 -0.10
N LEU A 74 5.01 8.92 -1.08
CA LEU A 74 6.05 9.95 -1.09
C LEU A 74 5.81 11.08 -0.09
N LEU A 75 4.55 11.41 0.20
CA LEU A 75 4.17 12.53 1.06
C LEU A 75 3.86 12.12 2.50
N ALA A 76 3.75 10.82 2.78
CA ALA A 76 3.55 10.33 4.14
C ALA A 76 4.83 10.47 4.97
N GLN A 77 4.67 10.58 6.28
CA GLN A 77 5.81 10.47 7.20
C GLN A 77 6.34 9.04 7.22
N GLY A 78 7.65 8.88 7.09
CA GLY A 78 8.30 7.59 7.03
C GLY A 78 9.30 7.49 5.90
N VAL A 79 9.89 6.32 5.74
CA VAL A 79 10.79 6.02 4.61
C VAL A 79 9.92 5.61 3.42
N ALA A 80 9.96 6.39 2.35
CA ALA A 80 9.24 6.07 1.12
C ALA A 80 9.95 4.92 0.37
N TYR A 81 9.22 3.86 0.07
CA TYR A 81 9.69 2.77 -0.79
C TYR A 81 8.82 2.73 -2.05
N LEU A 82 9.45 2.77 -3.20
CA LEU A 82 8.81 2.63 -4.51
C LEU A 82 9.43 1.45 -5.25
N HIS A 83 8.58 0.53 -5.69
CA HIS A 83 9.01 -0.58 -6.54
C HIS A 83 9.32 -0.05 -7.96
N ALA A 84 10.47 -0.42 -8.51
CA ALA A 84 10.90 0.04 -9.83
C ALA A 84 9.85 -0.28 -10.91
N GLY A 85 9.43 0.72 -11.67
CA GLY A 85 8.37 0.62 -12.67
C GLY A 85 6.97 0.95 -12.15
N GLN A 86 6.79 1.15 -10.83
CA GLN A 86 5.51 1.56 -10.26
C GLN A 86 5.05 2.90 -10.86
N GLU A 87 5.96 3.82 -11.13
CA GLU A 87 5.71 5.12 -11.76
C GLU A 87 5.23 4.99 -13.21
N LEU A 88 5.54 3.87 -13.87
CA LEU A 88 5.14 3.55 -15.25
C LEU A 88 3.90 2.63 -15.32
N MET A 89 3.21 2.45 -14.20
CA MET A 89 2.06 1.54 -14.10
C MET A 89 2.43 0.08 -14.44
N ARG A 90 3.56 -0.38 -13.91
CA ARG A 90 4.02 -1.76 -14.06
C ARG A 90 2.93 -2.76 -13.70
N SER A 91 2.76 -3.78 -14.54
CA SER A 91 1.88 -4.91 -14.33
C SER A 91 2.69 -6.21 -14.27
N LYS A 92 2.23 -7.15 -13.48
CA LYS A 92 2.67 -8.55 -13.47
C LYS A 92 1.60 -9.47 -14.09
N SER A 93 0.76 -8.91 -14.96
CA SER A 93 -0.34 -9.63 -15.61
C SER A 93 -1.27 -10.35 -14.60
N LEU A 94 -1.51 -9.72 -13.45
CA LEU A 94 -2.28 -10.25 -12.31
C LEU A 94 -1.64 -11.47 -11.62
N ASP A 95 -0.39 -11.81 -11.94
CA ASP A 95 0.33 -12.85 -11.24
C ASP A 95 0.84 -12.35 -9.89
N ARG A 96 0.43 -13.05 -8.83
CA ARG A 96 0.84 -12.72 -7.46
C ARG A 96 2.22 -13.26 -7.10
N ASN A 97 2.74 -14.19 -7.88
CA ASN A 97 3.96 -14.93 -7.56
C ASN A 97 4.82 -15.16 -8.80
N SER A 98 5.19 -14.08 -9.46
CA SER A 98 5.84 -14.08 -10.78
C SER A 98 7.34 -14.47 -10.77
N PHE A 99 7.92 -14.85 -9.64
CA PHE A 99 9.37 -15.11 -9.54
C PHE A 99 9.85 -16.24 -10.47
N ASN A 100 8.95 -17.12 -10.92
CA ASN A 100 9.25 -18.25 -11.80
C ASN A 100 8.36 -18.27 -13.06
N SER A 101 7.70 -17.18 -13.41
CA SER A 101 6.83 -17.12 -14.60
C SER A 101 7.59 -17.08 -15.93
N GLY A 102 8.89 -16.80 -15.92
CA GLY A 102 9.72 -16.84 -17.12
C GLY A 102 9.68 -15.60 -18.00
N ASP A 103 9.08 -14.52 -17.53
CA ASP A 103 8.92 -13.22 -18.21
C ASP A 103 9.51 -12.04 -17.39
#